data_c096411cc6e160e8e06ff5536948c1f6
#
_entry.id   c096411cc6e160e8e06ff5536948c1f6
#
_cell.length_a   1.000
_cell.length_b   1.000
_cell.length_c   1.000
_cell.angle_alpha   90.00
_cell.angle_beta   90.00
_cell.angle_gamma   90.00
#
_symmetry.space_group_name_H-M   'P 1'
#
loop_
_entity.id
_entity.type
_entity.pdbx_description
1 polymer ?
#
loop_
_entity_poly.entity_id
_entity_poly.type
_entity_poly.pdbx_seq_one_letter_code
_entity_poly.pdbx_strand_id
1 'polypeptide(L)'
;PRLDSAMMGLILSVLIGGALGAALGYFGQCNSGTCPLTATWWRGALFGGGLGLLLFLSSGGSRSSASIDASTSNVKRIAESEFDAEVAAVPTLVVVDFYAPWCGPCRRMAPVLEQVASQYAGKVKFVKVNVDEASGLARRYAIQGLPTLLFFKDGKVVDTHVGFASEGT
;
A
#
# COMPACT_ATOMS: atom_id res chain seq x y z
N PRO A 1 -27.10 21.98 1.26
CA PRO A 1 -26.52 21.10 2.25
C PRO A 1 -26.38 19.73 1.60
N ARG A 2 -25.15 19.37 1.23
CA ARG A 2 -24.84 18.04 0.74
C ARG A 2 -24.79 17.14 1.97
N LEU A 3 -25.70 16.17 2.03
CA LEU A 3 -25.55 15.09 3.00
C LEU A 3 -24.23 14.39 2.66
N ASP A 4 -23.27 14.46 3.56
CA ASP A 4 -21.97 13.85 3.38
C ASP A 4 -22.15 12.35 3.13
N SER A 5 -21.43 11.81 2.15
CA SER A 5 -21.49 10.39 1.76
C SER A 5 -21.24 9.44 2.95
N ALA A 6 -20.56 9.92 3.98
CA ALA A 6 -20.37 9.21 5.24
C ALA A 6 -21.67 9.05 6.05
N MET A 7 -22.51 10.08 6.13
CA MET A 7 -23.83 10.00 6.81
C MET A 7 -24.79 9.07 6.07
N MET A 8 -24.77 9.10 4.72
CA MET A 8 -25.60 8.22 3.91
C MET A 8 -25.18 6.75 4.05
N GLY A 9 -23.87 6.46 4.13
CA GLY A 9 -23.35 5.12 4.41
C GLY A 9 -23.74 4.60 5.80
N LEU A 10 -23.72 5.46 6.81
CA LEU A 10 -24.11 5.11 8.18
C LEU A 10 -25.59 4.77 8.28
N ILE A 11 -26.45 5.61 7.67
CA ILE A 11 -27.90 5.38 7.65
C ILE A 11 -28.22 4.07 6.91
N LEU A 12 -27.58 3.83 5.75
CA LEU A 12 -27.79 2.62 4.96
C LEU A 12 -27.36 1.36 5.71
N SER A 13 -26.24 1.37 6.41
CA SER A 13 -25.74 0.23 7.20
C SER A 13 -26.65 -0.10 8.37
N VAL A 14 -27.19 0.91 9.07
CA VAL A 14 -28.13 0.72 10.19
C VAL A 14 -29.46 0.17 9.69
N LEU A 15 -29.96 0.66 8.54
CA LEU A 15 -31.22 0.19 7.94
C LEU A 15 -31.09 -1.27 7.46
N ILE A 16 -29.99 -1.62 6.78
CA ILE A 16 -29.77 -3.00 6.30
C ILE A 16 -29.59 -3.95 7.47
N GLY A 17 -28.78 -3.59 8.48
CA GLY A 17 -28.58 -4.42 9.68
C GLY A 17 -29.84 -4.60 10.50
N GLY A 18 -30.66 -3.55 10.64
CA GLY A 18 -31.95 -3.60 11.31
C GLY A 18 -32.98 -4.48 10.56
N ALA A 19 -33.05 -4.36 9.24
CA ALA A 19 -33.93 -5.17 8.40
C ALA A 19 -33.57 -6.66 8.40
N LEU A 20 -32.27 -6.97 8.29
CA LEU A 20 -31.79 -8.36 8.38
C LEU A 20 -32.02 -8.95 9.77
N GLY A 21 -31.76 -8.20 10.84
CA GLY A 21 -32.01 -8.63 12.21
C GLY A 21 -33.47 -8.88 12.51
N ALA A 22 -34.38 -8.03 11.98
CA ALA A 22 -35.84 -8.21 12.08
C ALA A 22 -36.31 -9.44 11.29
N ALA A 23 -35.81 -9.66 10.07
CA ALA A 23 -36.12 -10.81 9.24
C ALA A 23 -35.70 -12.13 9.88
N LEU A 24 -34.49 -12.21 10.41
CA LEU A 24 -33.99 -13.39 11.12
C LEU A 24 -34.78 -13.64 12.42
N GLY A 25 -35.19 -12.58 13.11
CA GLY A 25 -36.05 -12.69 14.28
C GLY A 25 -37.46 -13.19 13.95
N TYR A 26 -37.98 -12.82 12.77
CA TYR A 26 -39.32 -13.25 12.30
C TYR A 26 -39.32 -14.70 11.83
N PHE A 27 -38.31 -15.15 11.08
CA PHE A 27 -38.18 -16.54 10.62
C PHE A 27 -37.66 -17.51 11.72
N GLY A 28 -37.05 -16.99 12.78
CA GLY A 28 -36.53 -17.77 13.91
C GLY A 28 -37.57 -18.11 14.98
N GLN A 29 -38.88 -18.11 14.71
CA GLN A 29 -39.91 -18.60 15.64
C GLN A 29 -39.73 -20.12 15.84
N CYS A 30 -38.89 -20.48 16.81
CA CYS A 30 -38.80 -21.86 17.30
C CYS A 30 -40.16 -22.25 17.92
N ASN A 31 -40.79 -23.25 17.35
CA ASN A 31 -42.09 -23.82 17.79
C ASN A 31 -41.98 -24.67 19.07
N SER A 32 -40.82 -24.58 19.80
CA SER A 32 -40.60 -25.24 21.08
C SER A 32 -39.93 -24.26 22.08
N GLY A 33 -40.70 -23.86 23.05
CA GLY A 33 -40.58 -22.82 24.07
C GLY A 33 -39.29 -22.67 24.90
N THR A 34 -38.11 -22.78 24.32
CA THR A 34 -36.82 -22.65 25.07
C THR A 34 -35.76 -21.87 24.35
N CYS A 35 -36.07 -20.70 23.76
CA CYS A 35 -35.05 -19.76 23.31
C CYS A 35 -35.28 -18.38 23.92
N PRO A 36 -34.72 -18.05 25.08
CA PRO A 36 -34.98 -16.80 25.78
C PRO A 36 -34.32 -15.56 25.18
N LEU A 37 -33.47 -15.70 24.16
CA LEU A 37 -32.68 -14.58 23.60
C LEU A 37 -33.28 -13.91 22.34
N THR A 38 -34.23 -14.57 21.64
CA THR A 38 -34.74 -14.09 20.35
C THR A 38 -36.29 -13.94 20.32
N ALA A 39 -36.95 -14.07 21.47
CA ALA A 39 -38.43 -14.16 21.56
C ALA A 39 -39.18 -12.86 21.27
N THR A 40 -38.51 -11.75 20.96
CA THR A 40 -39.16 -10.49 20.58
C THR A 40 -38.41 -9.86 19.39
N TRP A 41 -39.16 -9.58 18.30
CA TRP A 41 -38.62 -8.98 17.07
C TRP A 41 -37.81 -7.68 17.30
N TRP A 42 -38.19 -6.93 18.29
CA TRP A 42 -37.50 -5.68 18.65
C TRP A 42 -36.13 -5.94 19.31
N ARG A 43 -35.91 -7.08 20.01
CA ARG A 43 -34.59 -7.45 20.56
C ARG A 43 -33.60 -7.84 19.45
N GLY A 44 -34.10 -8.54 18.41
CA GLY A 44 -33.29 -8.83 17.21
C GLY A 44 -32.88 -7.57 16.47
N ALA A 45 -33.78 -6.57 16.39
CA ALA A 45 -33.42 -5.27 15.77
C ALA A 45 -32.38 -4.49 16.57
N LEU A 46 -32.40 -4.55 17.91
CA LEU A 46 -31.41 -3.90 18.77
C LEU A 46 -30.02 -4.59 18.65
N PHE A 47 -29.99 -5.92 18.62
CA PHE A 47 -28.73 -6.65 18.45
C PHE A 47 -28.16 -6.48 17.04
N GLY A 48 -28.99 -6.56 16.00
CA GLY A 48 -28.58 -6.35 14.62
C GLY A 48 -28.12 -4.91 14.35
N GLY A 49 -28.84 -3.92 14.90
CA GLY A 49 -28.46 -2.51 14.80
C GLY A 49 -27.16 -2.21 15.56
N GLY A 50 -27.01 -2.74 16.77
CA GLY A 50 -25.79 -2.59 17.59
C GLY A 50 -24.58 -3.24 16.95
N LEU A 51 -24.71 -4.46 16.41
CA LEU A 51 -23.65 -5.15 15.72
C LEU A 51 -23.28 -4.46 14.39
N GLY A 52 -24.26 -3.96 13.65
CA GLY A 52 -24.03 -3.18 12.43
C GLY A 52 -23.27 -1.88 12.70
N LEU A 53 -23.62 -1.17 13.79
CA LEU A 53 -22.90 0.03 14.21
C LEU A 53 -21.46 -0.31 14.63
N LEU A 54 -21.24 -1.40 15.36
CA LEU A 54 -19.94 -1.83 15.84
C LEU A 54 -19.02 -2.26 14.67
N LEU A 55 -19.57 -2.96 13.68
CA LEU A 55 -18.88 -3.30 12.44
C LEU A 55 -18.57 -2.07 11.59
N PHE A 56 -19.47 -1.07 11.55
CA PHE A 56 -19.23 0.18 10.84
C PHE A 56 -18.12 1.00 11.52
N LEU A 57 -18.13 1.11 12.83
CA LEU A 57 -17.06 1.79 13.59
C LEU A 57 -15.72 1.05 13.47
N SER A 58 -15.75 -0.27 13.34
CA SER A 58 -14.57 -1.11 13.10
C SER A 58 -14.10 -1.08 11.62
N SER A 59 -15.02 -0.84 10.66
CA SER A 59 -14.72 -0.73 9.23
C SER A 59 -14.30 0.68 8.80
N GLY A 60 -14.34 1.66 9.68
CA GLY A 60 -13.95 3.05 9.41
C GLY A 60 -12.46 3.28 9.15
N GLY A 61 -11.67 2.22 9.02
CA GLY A 61 -10.38 2.23 8.39
C GLY A 61 -10.54 1.90 6.91
N SER A 62 -10.64 2.91 6.04
CA SER A 62 -10.19 2.76 4.66
C SER A 62 -8.80 2.14 4.76
N ARG A 63 -8.70 0.83 4.52
CA ARG A 63 -7.45 0.23 4.10
C ARG A 63 -7.16 0.75 2.69
N SER A 64 -6.79 2.03 2.61
CA SER A 64 -5.77 2.41 1.67
C SER A 64 -4.66 1.41 1.97
N SER A 65 -4.32 0.59 1.00
CA SER A 65 -3.05 -0.09 0.97
C SER A 65 -2.00 1.04 0.89
N ALA A 66 -1.81 1.72 2.02
CA ALA A 66 -0.64 2.51 2.27
C ALA A 66 0.46 1.46 2.29
N SER A 67 1.14 1.35 1.17
CA SER A 67 2.48 0.80 1.10
C SER A 67 3.23 1.34 2.32
N ILE A 68 3.66 0.43 3.19
CA ILE A 68 4.41 0.69 4.44
C ILE A 68 5.82 1.24 4.09
N ASP A 69 5.97 1.88 2.94
CA ASP A 69 7.26 2.27 2.37
C ASP A 69 7.55 3.77 2.38
N ALA A 70 6.70 4.63 2.95
CA ALA A 70 6.79 6.06 2.66
C ALA A 70 7.39 6.96 3.76
N SER A 71 7.68 6.48 4.99
CA SER A 71 8.04 7.41 6.07
C SER A 71 9.36 7.17 6.80
N THR A 72 10.13 6.12 6.45
CA THR A 72 11.44 5.88 7.08
C THR A 72 12.49 5.34 6.09
N SER A 73 12.16 5.20 4.81
CA SER A 73 13.08 4.68 3.79
C SER A 73 13.92 5.82 3.22
N ASN A 74 15.25 5.67 3.28
CA ASN A 74 16.19 6.59 2.63
C ASN A 74 16.25 6.37 1.11
N VAL A 75 15.63 5.29 0.60
CA VAL A 75 15.52 4.94 -0.82
C VAL A 75 14.09 5.16 -1.28
N LYS A 76 13.84 6.28 -1.96
CA LYS A 76 12.50 6.63 -2.46
C LYS A 76 12.11 5.74 -3.64
N ARG A 77 10.92 5.11 -3.60
CA ARG A 77 10.33 4.50 -4.78
C ARG A 77 9.73 5.56 -5.68
N ILE A 78 10.03 5.51 -6.99
CA ILE A 78 9.52 6.44 -7.99
C ILE A 78 8.83 5.69 -9.13
N ALA A 79 7.80 6.31 -9.71
CA ALA A 79 7.13 5.85 -10.91
C ALA A 79 7.89 6.28 -12.18
N GLU A 80 7.56 5.66 -13.33
CA GLU A 80 8.16 6.02 -14.62
C GLU A 80 7.95 7.50 -14.97
N SER A 81 6.78 8.05 -14.67
CA SER A 81 6.44 9.46 -14.92
C SER A 81 7.23 10.47 -14.08
N GLU A 82 7.74 10.05 -12.94
CA GLU A 82 8.51 10.90 -12.02
C GLU A 82 10.01 10.86 -12.30
N PHE A 83 10.47 9.91 -13.14
CA PHE A 83 11.88 9.60 -13.34
C PHE A 83 12.69 10.82 -13.81
N ASP A 84 12.23 11.52 -14.83
CA ASP A 84 12.99 12.63 -15.39
C ASP A 84 13.11 13.79 -14.38
N ALA A 85 12.06 14.06 -13.59
CA ALA A 85 12.10 15.09 -12.56
C ALA A 85 12.97 14.69 -11.35
N GLU A 86 12.96 13.42 -10.97
CA GLU A 86 13.64 12.94 -9.77
C GLU A 86 15.12 12.54 -10.02
N VAL A 87 15.48 12.26 -11.27
CA VAL A 87 16.80 11.75 -11.65
C VAL A 87 17.50 12.68 -12.64
N ALA A 88 16.86 12.99 -13.78
CA ALA A 88 17.53 13.69 -14.86
C ALA A 88 17.70 15.21 -14.58
N ALA A 89 16.77 15.83 -13.86
CA ALA A 89 16.79 17.25 -13.53
C ALA A 89 17.65 17.59 -12.28
N VAL A 90 18.22 16.60 -11.61
CA VAL A 90 18.93 16.79 -10.33
C VAL A 90 20.44 16.85 -10.55
N PRO A 91 21.13 17.91 -10.08
CA PRO A 91 22.57 18.08 -10.30
C PRO A 91 23.44 17.21 -9.36
N THR A 92 22.83 16.64 -8.31
CA THR A 92 23.55 15.76 -7.38
C THR A 92 23.68 14.35 -7.95
N LEU A 93 24.59 13.54 -7.37
CA LEU A 93 24.69 12.14 -7.69
C LEU A 93 23.38 11.42 -7.29
N VAL A 94 22.77 10.69 -8.22
CA VAL A 94 21.59 9.87 -7.98
C VAL A 94 21.89 8.42 -8.28
N VAL A 95 21.61 7.53 -7.34
CA VAL A 95 21.69 6.08 -7.52
C VAL A 95 20.28 5.54 -7.74
N VAL A 96 20.08 4.86 -8.86
CA VAL A 96 18.80 4.27 -9.26
C VAL A 96 18.89 2.75 -9.20
N ASP A 97 18.12 2.13 -8.31
CA ASP A 97 18.00 0.67 -8.21
C ASP A 97 16.84 0.17 -9.06
N PHE A 98 17.14 -0.53 -10.13
CA PHE A 98 16.16 -1.26 -10.94
C PHE A 98 15.93 -2.64 -10.33
N TYR A 99 14.72 -2.85 -9.84
CA TYR A 99 14.33 -4.07 -9.13
C TYR A 99 12.97 -4.61 -9.59
N ALA A 100 12.66 -5.85 -9.16
CA ALA A 100 11.31 -6.39 -9.24
C ALA A 100 10.93 -7.12 -7.94
N PRO A 101 9.63 -7.20 -7.58
CA PRO A 101 9.18 -7.86 -6.35
C PRO A 101 9.55 -9.35 -6.27
N TRP A 102 9.56 -10.04 -7.39
CA TRP A 102 9.92 -11.45 -7.52
C TRP A 102 11.44 -11.71 -7.51
N CYS A 103 12.28 -10.67 -7.63
CA CYS A 103 13.73 -10.79 -7.68
C CYS A 103 14.30 -11.10 -6.29
N GLY A 104 14.78 -12.32 -6.07
CA GLY A 104 15.40 -12.75 -4.82
C GLY A 104 16.65 -11.96 -4.42
N PRO A 105 17.64 -11.77 -5.33
CA PRO A 105 18.82 -10.95 -5.08
C PRO A 105 18.47 -9.50 -4.73
N CYS A 106 17.46 -8.89 -5.37
CA CYS A 106 17.02 -7.51 -5.09
C CYS A 106 16.56 -7.37 -3.63
N ARG A 107 15.78 -8.34 -3.13
CA ARG A 107 15.32 -8.34 -1.74
C ARG A 107 16.45 -8.42 -0.72
N ARG A 108 17.54 -9.12 -1.05
CA ARG A 108 18.74 -9.19 -0.20
C ARG A 108 19.56 -7.90 -0.27
N MET A 109 19.55 -7.21 -1.40
CA MET A 109 20.25 -5.95 -1.59
C MET A 109 19.53 -4.76 -0.93
N ALA A 110 18.21 -4.80 -0.83
CA ALA A 110 17.41 -3.69 -0.31
C ALA A 110 17.90 -3.17 1.07
N PRO A 111 18.15 -4.00 2.11
CA PRO A 111 18.64 -3.50 3.39
C PRO A 111 20.05 -2.90 3.29
N VAL A 112 20.92 -3.43 2.43
CA VAL A 112 22.27 -2.88 2.20
C VAL A 112 22.15 -1.49 1.56
N LEU A 113 21.28 -1.36 0.56
CA LEU A 113 21.05 -0.07 -0.12
C LEU A 113 20.47 0.99 0.82
N GLU A 114 19.54 0.61 1.71
CA GLU A 114 19.00 1.50 2.74
C GLU A 114 20.08 1.96 3.73
N GLN A 115 20.98 1.07 4.14
CA GLN A 115 22.09 1.38 5.03
C GLN A 115 23.05 2.37 4.35
N VAL A 116 23.47 2.11 3.12
CA VAL A 116 24.32 3.02 2.34
C VAL A 116 23.61 4.36 2.11
N ALA A 117 22.34 4.35 1.77
CA ALA A 117 21.56 5.58 1.59
C ALA A 117 21.52 6.44 2.85
N SER A 118 21.45 5.81 4.03
CA SER A 118 21.51 6.53 5.31
C SER A 118 22.87 7.19 5.57
N GLN A 119 23.97 6.53 5.19
CA GLN A 119 25.32 7.05 5.36
C GLN A 119 25.60 8.25 4.44
N TYR A 120 25.01 8.26 3.25
CA TYR A 120 25.19 9.32 2.25
C TYR A 120 24.03 10.29 2.18
N ALA A 121 23.15 10.32 3.19
CA ALA A 121 22.01 11.20 3.25
C ALA A 121 22.41 12.67 3.03
N GLY A 122 21.71 13.37 2.16
CA GLY A 122 21.98 14.76 1.79
C GLY A 122 23.10 14.97 0.77
N LYS A 123 23.94 13.94 0.48
CA LYS A 123 25.00 14.02 -0.53
C LYS A 123 24.64 13.26 -1.81
N VAL A 124 24.01 12.10 -1.67
CA VAL A 124 23.61 11.22 -2.76
C VAL A 124 22.13 10.91 -2.61
N LYS A 125 21.41 11.00 -3.70
CA LYS A 125 19.99 10.65 -3.74
C LYS A 125 19.85 9.18 -4.15
N PHE A 126 19.08 8.41 -3.41
CA PHE A 126 18.80 7.02 -3.73
C PHE A 126 17.32 6.85 -4.09
N VAL A 127 17.07 6.23 -5.23
CA VAL A 127 15.72 5.91 -5.70
C VAL A 127 15.64 4.49 -6.19
N LYS A 128 14.45 3.88 -6.13
CA LYS A 128 14.21 2.53 -6.65
C LYS A 128 13.06 2.54 -7.66
N VAL A 129 13.21 1.78 -8.74
CA VAL A 129 12.28 1.69 -9.87
C VAL A 129 11.89 0.23 -10.08
N ASN A 130 10.60 -0.06 -10.05
CA ASN A 130 10.08 -1.38 -10.37
C ASN A 130 10.00 -1.57 -11.89
N VAL A 131 10.76 -2.50 -12.45
CA VAL A 131 10.79 -2.76 -13.89
C VAL A 131 9.48 -3.31 -14.46
N ASP A 132 8.66 -3.96 -13.63
CA ASP A 132 7.35 -4.46 -14.04
C ASP A 132 6.37 -3.30 -14.31
N GLU A 133 6.51 -2.19 -13.57
CA GLU A 133 5.68 -0.99 -13.69
C GLU A 133 6.30 0.06 -14.64
N ALA A 134 7.62 0.06 -14.78
CA ALA A 134 8.40 1.01 -15.56
C ALA A 134 9.17 0.32 -16.69
N SER A 135 8.48 -0.47 -17.50
CA SER A 135 9.10 -1.25 -18.59
C SER A 135 9.71 -0.37 -19.69
N GLY A 136 9.23 0.86 -19.86
CA GLY A 136 9.78 1.85 -20.77
C GLY A 136 11.19 2.28 -20.34
N LEU A 137 11.38 2.56 -19.03
CA LEU A 137 12.71 2.88 -18.49
C LEU A 137 13.66 1.70 -18.57
N ALA A 138 13.19 0.48 -18.26
CA ALA A 138 14.01 -0.73 -18.37
C ALA A 138 14.56 -0.92 -19.80
N ARG A 139 13.75 -0.65 -20.82
CA ARG A 139 14.18 -0.65 -22.23
C ARG A 139 15.11 0.52 -22.57
N ARG A 140 14.76 1.75 -22.12
CA ARG A 140 15.55 2.98 -22.37
C ARG A 140 16.99 2.83 -21.88
N TYR A 141 17.18 2.21 -20.71
CA TYR A 141 18.50 2.00 -20.11
C TYR A 141 19.06 0.60 -20.33
N ALA A 142 18.47 -0.21 -21.22
CA ALA A 142 18.91 -1.55 -21.59
C ALA A 142 19.16 -2.46 -20.38
N ILE A 143 18.23 -2.46 -19.41
CA ILE A 143 18.33 -3.31 -18.21
C ILE A 143 18.14 -4.77 -18.61
N GLN A 144 19.22 -5.57 -18.51
CA GLN A 144 19.22 -6.99 -18.94
C GLN A 144 19.18 -7.95 -17.73
N GLY A 145 19.42 -7.48 -16.53
CA GLY A 145 19.44 -8.29 -15.32
C GLY A 145 19.02 -7.51 -14.09
N LEU A 146 18.65 -8.21 -13.03
CA LEU A 146 18.23 -7.59 -11.77
C LEU A 146 19.00 -8.21 -10.59
N PRO A 147 19.37 -7.38 -9.62
CA PRO A 147 19.27 -5.91 -9.58
C PRO A 147 20.27 -5.24 -10.52
N THR A 148 19.95 -4.02 -10.98
CA THR A 148 20.91 -3.14 -11.68
C THR A 148 20.90 -1.77 -11.02
N LEU A 149 22.05 -1.29 -10.62
CA LEU A 149 22.27 0.06 -10.12
C LEU A 149 22.80 0.94 -11.24
N LEU A 150 22.11 2.03 -11.54
CA LEU A 150 22.60 3.08 -12.41
C LEU A 150 22.98 4.31 -11.60
N PHE A 151 24.16 4.84 -11.86
CA PHE A 151 24.66 6.06 -11.24
C PHE A 151 24.48 7.22 -12.19
N PHE A 152 23.71 8.23 -11.77
CA PHE A 152 23.44 9.41 -12.56
C PHE A 152 24.15 10.62 -11.98
N LYS A 153 24.73 11.44 -12.84
CA LYS A 153 25.24 12.76 -12.50
C LYS A 153 24.89 13.73 -13.62
N ASP A 154 24.31 14.86 -13.27
CA ASP A 154 23.87 15.88 -14.22
C ASP A 154 22.98 15.29 -15.34
N GLY A 155 22.07 14.40 -14.98
CA GLY A 155 21.15 13.72 -15.90
C GLY A 155 21.76 12.66 -16.81
N LYS A 156 23.04 12.32 -16.65
CA LYS A 156 23.73 11.32 -17.47
C LYS A 156 24.13 10.13 -16.64
N VAL A 157 24.04 8.93 -17.22
CA VAL A 157 24.59 7.72 -16.61
C VAL A 157 26.12 7.81 -16.63
N VAL A 158 26.72 7.77 -15.46
CA VAL A 158 28.18 7.81 -15.29
C VAL A 158 28.76 6.45 -14.95
N ASP A 159 27.96 5.55 -14.38
CA ASP A 159 28.38 4.19 -14.04
C ASP A 159 27.18 3.22 -13.99
N THR A 160 27.43 1.93 -14.13
CA THR A 160 26.44 0.86 -14.10
C THR A 160 27.00 -0.36 -13.36
N HIS A 161 26.26 -0.82 -12.35
CA HIS A 161 26.57 -2.07 -11.67
C HIS A 161 25.41 -3.05 -11.84
N VAL A 162 25.69 -4.25 -12.34
CA VAL A 162 24.72 -5.32 -12.54
C VAL A 162 24.96 -6.45 -11.55
N GLY A 163 23.92 -6.84 -10.84
CA GLY A 163 23.97 -7.92 -9.85
C GLY A 163 24.02 -7.42 -8.40
N PHE A 164 24.16 -8.36 -7.49
CA PHE A 164 24.20 -8.08 -6.06
C PHE A 164 25.48 -7.30 -5.71
N ALA A 165 25.31 -6.13 -5.11
CA ALA A 165 26.41 -5.36 -4.53
C ALA A 165 26.40 -5.51 -3.00
N SER A 166 27.58 -5.72 -2.42
CA SER A 166 27.80 -5.65 -0.98
C SER A 166 28.35 -4.27 -0.60
N GLU A 167 28.34 -3.94 0.69
CA GLU A 167 28.79 -2.64 1.21
C GLU A 167 30.27 -2.28 0.84
N GLY A 168 31.04 -3.25 0.38
CA GLY A 168 32.45 -3.08 -0.03
C GLY A 168 32.66 -3.11 -1.54
N THR A 169 31.60 -3.11 -2.36
CA THR A 169 31.70 -3.09 -3.83
C THR A 169 31.53 -1.68 -4.33
#